data_5db6268240a79005e76a316ed62c5b77
#
_entry.id   5db6268240a79005e76a316ed62c5b77
#
_cell.length_a   1.000
_cell.length_b   1.000
_cell.length_c   1.000
_cell.angle_alpha   90.00
_cell.angle_beta   90.00
_cell.angle_gamma   90.00
#
_symmetry.space_group_name_H-M   'P 1'
#
loop_
_entity.id
_entity.type
_entity.pdbx_description
1 polymer ?
#
loop_
_entity_poly.entity_id
_entity_poly.type
_entity_poly.pdbx_seq_one_letter_code
_entity_poly.pdbx_strand_id
1 'polypeptide(L)'
;GDTGEDSHSGTATTNQTWEEMQAAALLPFEAGIAAGADVVMAAHITTPNATQDGLPASLSYTMLTERLRGELGFTGVICTDALEMKAISSHYAPADAAVAALNAGADILLMPADLCAAFEGVVQAVETGAVAEERLNESVRRILTLKEKAGLPLGTAAPAEEPTAPEAAEEAVPEKPSACFGWLRALWS
;
A
#
# COMPACT_ATOMS: atom_id res chain seq x y z
N GLY A 1 15.06 -10.23 -1.66
CA GLY A 1 15.92 -10.37 -0.51
C GLY A 1 16.31 -11.82 -0.27
N ASP A 2 17.32 -12.02 0.52
CA ASP A 2 17.80 -13.35 0.91
C ASP A 2 16.93 -13.86 2.08
N THR A 3 15.77 -14.43 1.77
CA THR A 3 14.85 -15.01 2.75
C THR A 3 14.70 -16.50 2.51
N GLY A 4 14.74 -17.30 3.59
CA GLY A 4 14.50 -18.75 3.53
C GLY A 4 13.01 -19.11 3.54
N GLU A 5 12.12 -18.15 3.75
CA GLU A 5 10.68 -18.34 3.90
C GLU A 5 9.89 -17.52 2.88
N ASP A 6 8.73 -18.06 2.48
CA ASP A 6 7.81 -17.42 1.56
C ASP A 6 6.82 -16.53 2.34
N SER A 7 6.79 -15.23 2.05
CA SER A 7 5.89 -14.26 2.67
C SER A 7 4.40 -14.52 2.41
N HIS A 8 4.04 -15.36 1.42
CA HIS A 8 2.68 -15.82 1.22
C HIS A 8 2.23 -16.82 2.30
N SER A 9 3.19 -17.54 2.91
CA SER A 9 2.92 -18.60 3.88
C SER A 9 3.11 -18.16 5.33
N GLY A 10 3.84 -17.09 5.58
CA GLY A 10 4.17 -16.60 6.91
C GLY A 10 5.10 -15.39 6.88
N THR A 11 5.71 -15.09 8.02
CA THR A 11 6.63 -13.96 8.17
C THR A 11 7.98 -14.31 7.58
N ALA A 12 8.37 -13.65 6.50
CA ALA A 12 9.69 -13.75 5.91
C ALA A 12 10.65 -12.76 6.61
N THR A 13 11.88 -13.20 6.91
CA THR A 13 12.89 -12.39 7.57
C THR A 13 14.22 -12.49 6.85
N THR A 14 14.92 -11.36 6.70
CA THR A 14 16.33 -11.33 6.33
C THR A 14 17.13 -10.69 7.46
N ASN A 15 18.28 -11.28 7.78
CA ASN A 15 19.19 -10.78 8.83
C ASN A 15 20.29 -9.86 8.31
N GLN A 16 20.22 -9.47 7.03
CA GLN A 16 21.18 -8.53 6.45
C GLN A 16 21.08 -7.17 7.16
N THR A 17 22.24 -6.56 7.39
CA THR A 17 22.30 -5.15 7.81
C THR A 17 21.97 -4.24 6.64
N TRP A 18 21.74 -2.97 6.91
CA TRP A 18 21.48 -1.99 5.85
C TRP A 18 22.67 -1.89 4.87
N GLU A 19 23.88 -1.88 5.40
CA GLU A 19 25.11 -1.82 4.61
C GLU A 19 25.29 -3.05 3.71
N GLU A 20 24.95 -4.24 4.22
CA GLU A 20 24.97 -5.48 3.43
C GLU A 20 23.91 -5.47 2.32
N MET A 21 22.74 -4.94 2.62
CA MET A 21 21.68 -4.77 1.61
C MET A 21 22.12 -3.78 0.52
N GLN A 22 22.72 -2.64 0.88
CA GLN A 22 23.26 -1.67 -0.08
C GLN A 22 24.37 -2.26 -0.94
N ALA A 23 25.22 -3.09 -0.37
CA ALA A 23 26.33 -3.70 -1.11
C ALA A 23 25.90 -4.74 -2.17
N ALA A 24 24.68 -5.29 -2.07
CA ALA A 24 24.22 -6.36 -2.95
C ALA A 24 22.73 -6.24 -3.35
N ALA A 25 21.82 -6.43 -2.40
CA ALA A 25 20.39 -6.61 -2.68
C ALA A 25 19.73 -5.33 -3.23
N LEU A 26 20.22 -4.15 -2.86
CA LEU A 26 19.65 -2.85 -3.27
C LEU A 26 20.26 -2.30 -4.55
N LEU A 27 21.36 -2.82 -5.06
CA LEU A 27 21.98 -2.35 -6.30
C LEU A 27 21.01 -2.28 -7.50
N PRO A 28 20.15 -3.29 -7.75
CA PRO A 28 19.16 -3.18 -8.82
C PRO A 28 18.08 -2.13 -8.55
N PHE A 29 17.73 -1.86 -7.29
CA PHE A 29 16.78 -0.81 -6.91
C PHE A 29 17.39 0.57 -7.13
N GLU A 30 18.62 0.79 -6.71
CA GLU A 30 19.36 2.04 -6.97
C GLU A 30 19.46 2.33 -8.48
N ALA A 31 19.82 1.30 -9.27
CA ALA A 31 19.86 1.41 -10.72
C ALA A 31 18.48 1.72 -11.32
N GLY A 32 17.41 1.09 -10.82
CA GLY A 32 16.03 1.35 -11.24
C GLY A 32 15.58 2.77 -10.89
N ILE A 33 15.89 3.24 -9.70
CA ILE A 33 15.59 4.62 -9.25
C ILE A 33 16.34 5.63 -10.13
N ALA A 34 17.63 5.41 -10.37
CA ALA A 34 18.45 6.25 -11.24
C ALA A 34 17.94 6.26 -12.70
N ALA A 35 17.35 5.16 -13.15
CA ALA A 35 16.71 5.06 -14.47
C ALA A 35 15.31 5.68 -14.52
N GLY A 36 14.79 6.20 -13.40
CA GLY A 36 13.50 6.88 -13.33
C GLY A 36 12.31 5.94 -13.09
N ALA A 37 12.49 4.88 -12.32
CA ALA A 37 11.38 4.02 -11.89
C ALA A 37 10.26 4.85 -11.23
N ASP A 38 9.03 4.66 -11.68
CA ASP A 38 7.87 5.41 -11.20
C ASP A 38 7.24 4.82 -9.95
N VAL A 39 7.33 3.50 -9.77
CA VAL A 39 6.72 2.77 -8.66
C VAL A 39 7.72 1.78 -8.06
N VAL A 40 7.76 1.70 -6.74
CA VAL A 40 8.45 0.66 -5.99
C VAL A 40 7.43 -0.09 -5.15
N MET A 41 7.44 -1.43 -5.25
CA MET A 41 6.63 -2.30 -4.39
C MET A 41 7.43 -2.72 -3.16
N ALA A 42 6.87 -2.50 -1.98
CA ALA A 42 7.46 -2.87 -0.70
C ALA A 42 6.94 -4.24 -0.24
N ALA A 43 7.85 -5.20 -0.11
CA ALA A 43 7.54 -6.56 0.33
C ALA A 43 7.26 -6.63 1.84
N HIS A 44 6.58 -7.71 2.28
CA HIS A 44 6.32 -7.99 3.69
C HIS A 44 7.47 -8.80 4.32
N ILE A 45 8.69 -8.26 4.22
CA ILE A 45 9.90 -8.88 4.76
C ILE A 45 10.37 -8.09 5.97
N THR A 46 10.57 -8.77 7.11
CA THR A 46 11.14 -8.16 8.32
C THR A 46 12.66 -8.11 8.21
N THR A 47 13.24 -6.96 8.54
CA THR A 47 14.68 -6.68 8.42
C THR A 47 15.25 -6.16 9.73
N PRO A 48 15.30 -6.98 10.81
CA PRO A 48 15.58 -6.51 12.17
C PRO A 48 16.94 -5.83 12.33
N ASN A 49 17.95 -6.23 11.53
CA ASN A 49 19.27 -5.61 11.57
C ASN A 49 19.39 -4.32 10.74
N ALA A 50 18.42 -4.05 9.86
CA ALA A 50 18.40 -2.84 9.04
C ALA A 50 17.47 -1.75 9.58
N THR A 51 16.32 -2.10 10.20
CA THR A 51 15.32 -1.13 10.68
C THR A 51 15.22 -1.05 12.20
N GLN A 52 15.53 -2.13 12.93
CA GLN A 52 15.44 -2.25 14.40
C GLN A 52 14.02 -2.04 14.99
N ASP A 53 13.00 -1.92 14.15
CA ASP A 53 11.59 -1.72 14.56
C ASP A 53 10.80 -3.04 14.62
N GLY A 54 11.36 -4.13 14.06
CA GLY A 54 10.73 -5.45 14.04
C GLY A 54 9.51 -5.55 13.13
N LEU A 55 9.23 -4.52 12.34
CA LEU A 55 8.09 -4.47 11.43
C LEU A 55 8.44 -5.05 10.05
N PRO A 56 7.45 -5.58 9.30
CA PRO A 56 7.60 -5.84 7.87
C PRO A 56 7.96 -4.54 7.14
N ALA A 57 8.81 -4.60 6.13
CA ALA A 57 9.30 -3.42 5.39
C ALA A 57 8.15 -2.54 4.85
N SER A 58 7.04 -3.14 4.43
CA SER A 58 5.84 -2.43 3.97
C SER A 58 5.11 -1.61 5.06
N LEU A 59 5.38 -1.88 6.34
CA LEU A 59 4.81 -1.20 7.51
C LEU A 59 5.87 -0.42 8.30
N SER A 60 7.14 -0.42 7.85
CA SER A 60 8.26 0.21 8.54
C SER A 60 8.51 1.63 8.02
N TYR A 61 8.33 2.63 8.88
CA TYR A 61 8.68 4.02 8.58
C TYR A 61 10.17 4.16 8.25
N THR A 62 11.03 3.48 9.01
CA THR A 62 12.47 3.48 8.75
C THR A 62 12.76 2.96 7.34
N MET A 63 12.13 1.84 6.90
CA MET A 63 12.39 1.30 5.57
C MET A 63 11.83 2.20 4.46
N LEU A 64 10.57 2.63 4.54
CA LEU A 64 9.92 3.33 3.44
C LEU A 64 10.27 4.82 3.39
N THR A 65 10.29 5.48 4.54
CA THR A 65 10.50 6.93 4.58
C THR A 65 11.98 7.29 4.76
N GLU A 66 12.67 6.72 5.75
CA GLU A 66 14.06 7.11 6.00
C GLU A 66 15.01 6.51 4.96
N ARG A 67 14.92 5.19 4.70
CA ARG A 67 15.82 4.49 3.79
C ARG A 67 15.45 4.71 2.31
N LEU A 68 14.25 4.30 1.89
CA LEU A 68 13.88 4.35 0.48
C LEU A 68 13.72 5.78 -0.04
N ARG A 69 13.00 6.65 0.69
CA ARG A 69 12.85 8.06 0.27
C ARG A 69 14.06 8.91 0.64
N GLY A 70 14.53 8.81 1.88
CA GLY A 70 15.59 9.67 2.40
C GLY A 70 16.97 9.32 1.84
N GLU A 71 17.42 8.06 1.99
CA GLU A 71 18.78 7.67 1.61
C GLU A 71 18.90 7.28 0.13
N LEU A 72 17.94 6.49 -0.41
CA LEU A 72 17.97 6.10 -1.82
C LEU A 72 17.36 7.14 -2.76
N GLY A 73 16.76 8.21 -2.22
CA GLY A 73 16.23 9.34 -2.97
C GLY A 73 15.01 9.02 -3.84
N PHE A 74 14.23 7.98 -3.51
CA PHE A 74 13.05 7.64 -4.29
C PHE A 74 11.90 8.63 -4.09
N THR A 75 11.48 9.30 -5.15
CA THR A 75 10.41 10.31 -5.11
C THR A 75 9.07 9.82 -5.70
N GLY A 76 9.05 8.65 -6.32
CA GLY A 76 7.87 8.07 -6.95
C GLY A 76 6.86 7.47 -5.97
N VAL A 77 5.95 6.69 -6.48
CA VAL A 77 4.87 6.02 -5.74
C VAL A 77 5.38 4.76 -5.05
N ILE A 78 5.16 4.64 -3.75
CA ILE A 78 5.41 3.40 -3.00
C ILE A 78 4.09 2.64 -2.88
N CYS A 79 4.06 1.41 -3.40
CA CYS A 79 2.95 0.48 -3.26
C CYS A 79 3.32 -0.61 -2.27
N THR A 80 2.42 -1.03 -1.39
CA THR A 80 2.65 -2.25 -0.61
C THR A 80 2.51 -3.48 -1.50
N ASP A 81 3.10 -4.60 -1.11
CA ASP A 81 2.63 -5.91 -1.56
C ASP A 81 1.22 -6.17 -0.99
N ALA A 82 0.56 -7.25 -1.38
CA ALA A 82 -0.82 -7.55 -1.02
C ALA A 82 -1.01 -7.69 0.50
N LEU A 83 -1.76 -6.78 1.12
CA LEU A 83 -1.97 -6.75 2.57
C LEU A 83 -2.80 -7.93 3.10
N GLU A 84 -3.46 -8.70 2.21
CA GLU A 84 -4.14 -9.96 2.54
C GLU A 84 -3.16 -11.13 2.80
N MET A 85 -1.89 -11.01 2.38
CA MET A 85 -0.89 -12.05 2.60
C MET A 85 -0.72 -12.35 4.08
N LYS A 86 -0.46 -13.63 4.41
CA LYS A 86 -0.38 -14.10 5.81
C LYS A 86 0.68 -13.41 6.64
N ALA A 87 1.74 -12.92 6.02
CA ALA A 87 2.75 -12.10 6.70
C ALA A 87 2.15 -10.85 7.36
N ILE A 88 1.03 -10.34 6.87
CA ILE A 88 0.30 -9.21 7.42
C ILE A 88 -1.01 -9.65 8.07
N SER A 89 -1.90 -10.32 7.33
CA SER A 89 -3.27 -10.61 7.77
C SER A 89 -3.37 -11.52 9.01
N SER A 90 -2.30 -12.27 9.32
CA SER A 90 -2.24 -13.08 10.55
C SER A 90 -1.91 -12.26 11.81
N HIS A 91 -1.40 -11.03 11.66
CA HIS A 91 -0.87 -10.21 12.74
C HIS A 91 -1.58 -8.86 12.90
N TYR A 92 -2.22 -8.36 11.84
CA TYR A 92 -2.84 -7.04 11.79
C TYR A 92 -4.29 -7.14 11.32
N ALA A 93 -5.19 -6.42 11.97
CA ALA A 93 -6.51 -6.18 11.40
C ALA A 93 -6.39 -5.32 10.12
N PRO A 94 -7.33 -5.44 9.15
CA PRO A 94 -7.23 -4.71 7.88
C PRO A 94 -7.10 -3.19 8.02
N ALA A 95 -7.81 -2.60 8.99
CA ALA A 95 -7.73 -1.18 9.31
C ALA A 95 -6.33 -0.79 9.84
N ASP A 96 -5.79 -1.57 10.78
CA ASP A 96 -4.50 -1.30 11.40
C ASP A 96 -3.35 -1.44 10.39
N ALA A 97 -3.41 -2.47 9.53
CA ALA A 97 -2.44 -2.67 8.46
C ALA A 97 -2.42 -1.48 7.48
N ALA A 98 -3.61 -1.01 7.08
CA ALA A 98 -3.76 0.12 6.17
C ALA A 98 -3.20 1.42 6.77
N VAL A 99 -3.55 1.72 8.01
CA VAL A 99 -3.07 2.91 8.73
C VAL A 99 -1.55 2.84 8.96
N ALA A 100 -1.03 1.67 9.37
CA ALA A 100 0.40 1.48 9.57
C ALA A 100 1.20 1.67 8.27
N ALA A 101 0.75 1.07 7.15
CA ALA A 101 1.39 1.21 5.85
C ALA A 101 1.40 2.67 5.37
N LEU A 102 0.28 3.40 5.53
CA LEU A 102 0.20 4.80 5.16
C LEU A 102 1.16 5.67 5.99
N ASN A 103 1.19 5.46 7.31
CA ASN A 103 2.12 6.15 8.21
C ASN A 103 3.58 5.79 7.95
N ALA A 104 3.85 4.56 7.52
CA ALA A 104 5.20 4.14 7.11
C ALA A 104 5.72 4.86 5.86
N GLY A 105 4.84 5.36 4.99
CA GLY A 105 5.22 6.08 3.77
C GLY A 105 4.70 5.48 2.48
N ALA A 106 3.89 4.42 2.53
CA ALA A 106 3.23 3.86 1.36
C ALA A 106 2.17 4.82 0.81
N ASP A 107 2.03 4.86 -0.50
CA ASP A 107 1.04 5.70 -1.20
C ASP A 107 -0.14 4.87 -1.72
N ILE A 108 0.10 3.62 -2.11
CA ILE A 108 -0.93 2.67 -2.55
C ILE A 108 -0.92 1.47 -1.60
N LEU A 109 -2.10 1.14 -1.09
CA LEU A 109 -2.37 0.01 -0.21
C LEU A 109 -3.00 -1.11 -1.04
N LEU A 110 -2.20 -2.13 -1.39
CA LEU A 110 -2.63 -3.16 -2.31
C LEU A 110 -3.41 -4.25 -1.57
N MET A 111 -4.57 -4.63 -2.10
CA MET A 111 -5.36 -5.80 -1.71
C MET A 111 -5.47 -6.00 -0.18
N PRO A 112 -6.07 -5.07 0.59
CA PRO A 112 -6.36 -5.32 1.99
C PRO A 112 -7.34 -6.50 2.12
N ALA A 113 -7.19 -7.32 3.18
CA ALA A 113 -8.05 -8.49 3.41
C ALA A 113 -9.54 -8.14 3.55
N ASP A 114 -9.86 -6.92 3.98
CA ASP A 114 -11.19 -6.31 3.97
C ASP A 114 -11.04 -4.85 3.54
N LEU A 115 -11.48 -4.55 2.32
CA LEU A 115 -11.38 -3.21 1.72
C LEU A 115 -12.19 -2.18 2.50
N CYS A 116 -13.39 -2.55 2.96
CA CYS A 116 -14.26 -1.63 3.68
C CYS A 116 -13.67 -1.26 5.04
N ALA A 117 -13.24 -2.26 5.80
CA ALA A 117 -12.60 -2.03 7.10
C ALA A 117 -11.29 -1.21 6.97
N ALA A 118 -10.48 -1.48 5.93
CA ALA A 118 -9.26 -0.73 5.67
C ALA A 118 -9.57 0.74 5.33
N PHE A 119 -10.55 0.98 4.45
CA PHE A 119 -10.98 2.33 4.05
C PHE A 119 -11.53 3.12 5.24
N GLU A 120 -12.47 2.55 5.99
CA GLU A 120 -13.06 3.18 7.18
C GLU A 120 -11.99 3.47 8.25
N GLY A 121 -11.04 2.55 8.44
CA GLY A 121 -9.93 2.73 9.35
C GLY A 121 -9.03 3.91 8.98
N VAL A 122 -8.72 4.08 7.69
CA VAL A 122 -7.93 5.23 7.21
C VAL A 122 -8.71 6.53 7.37
N VAL A 123 -10.00 6.56 7.03
CA VAL A 123 -10.86 7.76 7.22
C VAL A 123 -10.87 8.16 8.69
N GLN A 124 -11.15 7.22 9.60
CA GLN A 124 -11.15 7.47 11.04
C GLN A 124 -9.78 7.94 11.55
N ALA A 125 -8.69 7.37 11.04
CA ALA A 125 -7.34 7.75 11.43
C ALA A 125 -7.00 9.19 11.02
N VAL A 126 -7.47 9.65 9.86
CA VAL A 126 -7.34 11.05 9.43
C VAL A 126 -8.20 11.97 10.29
N GLU A 127 -9.47 11.64 10.53
CA GLU A 127 -10.38 12.43 11.35
C GLU A 127 -9.89 12.61 12.80
N THR A 128 -9.24 11.58 13.36
CA THR A 128 -8.68 11.62 14.72
C THR A 128 -7.27 12.19 14.77
N GLY A 129 -6.64 12.46 13.63
CA GLY A 129 -5.25 12.93 13.55
C GLY A 129 -4.19 11.84 13.74
N ALA A 130 -4.57 10.56 13.78
CA ALA A 130 -3.63 9.44 13.83
C ALA A 130 -2.86 9.28 12.50
N VAL A 131 -3.44 9.75 11.40
CA VAL A 131 -2.78 10.00 10.12
C VAL A 131 -2.91 11.49 9.82
N ALA A 132 -1.80 12.18 9.59
CA ALA A 132 -1.84 13.58 9.21
C ALA A 132 -2.47 13.72 7.81
N GLU A 133 -3.41 14.65 7.65
CA GLU A 133 -4.05 14.93 6.35
C GLU A 133 -3.01 15.25 5.26
N GLU A 134 -1.94 15.98 5.62
CA GLU A 134 -0.86 16.29 4.68
C GLU A 134 -0.15 15.03 4.19
N ARG A 135 0.00 13.99 5.04
CA ARG A 135 0.56 12.70 4.62
C ARG A 135 -0.30 12.02 3.55
N LEU A 136 -1.62 12.09 3.71
CA LEU A 136 -2.56 11.57 2.71
C LEU A 136 -2.47 12.38 1.40
N ASN A 137 -2.46 13.71 1.52
CA ASN A 137 -2.35 14.63 0.39
C ASN A 137 -1.05 14.43 -0.40
N GLU A 138 0.07 14.13 0.25
CA GLU A 138 1.32 13.78 -0.42
C GLU A 138 1.18 12.51 -1.28
N SER A 139 0.53 11.48 -0.75
CA SER A 139 0.25 10.25 -1.51
C SER A 139 -0.60 10.52 -2.73
N VAL A 140 -1.69 11.26 -2.55
CA VAL A 140 -2.59 11.63 -3.65
C VAL A 140 -1.84 12.42 -4.73
N ARG A 141 -1.01 13.40 -4.35
CA ARG A 141 -0.20 14.17 -5.32
C ARG A 141 0.72 13.25 -6.13
N ARG A 142 1.45 12.32 -5.49
CA ARG A 142 2.33 11.37 -6.21
C ARG A 142 1.55 10.50 -7.19
N ILE A 143 0.39 9.98 -6.76
CA ILE A 143 -0.46 9.14 -7.60
C ILE A 143 -1.01 9.94 -8.80
N LEU A 144 -1.49 11.18 -8.58
CA LEU A 144 -1.99 12.03 -9.66
C LEU A 144 -0.88 12.41 -10.64
N THR A 145 0.30 12.77 -10.14
CA THR A 145 1.48 13.04 -10.98
C THR A 145 1.86 11.83 -11.84
N LEU A 146 1.82 10.61 -11.26
CA LEU A 146 2.07 9.37 -12.01
C LEU A 146 1.02 9.15 -13.10
N LYS A 147 -0.27 9.35 -12.79
CA LYS A 147 -1.34 9.23 -13.77
C LYS A 147 -1.17 10.23 -14.91
N GLU A 148 -0.83 11.47 -14.62
CA GLU A 148 -0.58 12.51 -15.61
C GLU A 148 0.61 12.13 -16.51
N LYS A 149 1.73 11.69 -15.92
CA LYS A 149 2.90 11.19 -16.67
C LYS A 149 2.55 10.03 -17.59
N ALA A 150 1.65 9.15 -17.15
CA ALA A 150 1.16 8.02 -17.95
C ALA A 150 0.12 8.43 -19.02
N GLY A 151 -0.24 9.70 -19.13
CA GLY A 151 -1.24 10.19 -20.07
C GLY A 151 -2.67 9.80 -19.74
N LEU A 152 -2.93 9.43 -18.46
CA LEU A 152 -4.27 9.11 -17.99
C LEU A 152 -5.03 10.41 -17.68
N PRO A 153 -6.32 10.54 -18.08
CA PRO A 153 -7.11 11.73 -17.80
C PRO A 153 -7.28 11.91 -16.28
N LEU A 154 -6.91 13.07 -15.78
CA LEU A 154 -7.16 13.49 -14.40
C LEU A 154 -8.51 14.21 -14.36
N GLY A 155 -9.61 13.47 -14.22
CA GLY A 155 -10.97 14.00 -14.03
C GLY A 155 -11.65 14.45 -15.33
N THR A 156 -12.67 13.98 -15.54
CA THR A 156 -14.09 13.96 -15.44
C THR A 156 -14.49 12.49 -15.38
N ALA A 157 -15.14 12.05 -14.33
CA ALA A 157 -15.71 10.71 -14.34
C ALA A 157 -16.55 10.60 -15.62
N ALA A 158 -16.14 9.70 -16.53
CA ALA A 158 -17.09 9.23 -17.52
C ALA A 158 -18.32 8.78 -16.71
N PRO A 159 -19.55 9.12 -17.15
CA PRO A 159 -20.71 8.53 -16.51
C PRO A 159 -20.46 7.04 -16.42
N ALA A 160 -20.54 6.47 -15.23
CA ALA A 160 -20.45 5.04 -15.07
C ALA A 160 -21.52 4.46 -16.00
N GLU A 161 -21.10 3.81 -17.09
CA GLU A 161 -21.99 2.92 -17.81
C GLU A 161 -22.41 1.90 -16.75
N GLU A 162 -23.67 1.97 -16.35
CA GLU A 162 -24.25 0.94 -15.50
C GLU A 162 -23.97 -0.39 -16.20
N PRO A 163 -23.33 -1.36 -15.52
CA PRO A 163 -23.14 -2.67 -16.11
C PRO A 163 -24.53 -3.17 -16.45
N THR A 164 -24.81 -3.32 -17.74
CA THR A 164 -26.01 -4.01 -18.21
C THR A 164 -25.93 -5.40 -17.62
N ALA A 165 -26.75 -5.68 -16.61
CA ALA A 165 -26.82 -6.97 -15.99
C ALA A 165 -27.11 -8.03 -17.07
N PRO A 166 -26.34 -9.14 -17.12
CA PRO A 166 -26.79 -10.29 -17.89
C PRO A 166 -28.05 -10.81 -17.23
N GLU A 167 -29.10 -10.96 -18.03
CA GLU A 167 -30.39 -11.49 -17.65
C GLU A 167 -30.25 -12.93 -17.12
N ALA A 168 -30.68 -13.10 -15.88
CA ALA A 168 -31.14 -14.31 -15.21
C ALA A 168 -30.18 -15.52 -15.06
N ALA A 169 -29.72 -15.69 -13.83
CA ALA A 169 -29.87 -16.97 -13.13
C ALA A 169 -30.09 -16.68 -11.64
N GLU A 170 -31.30 -16.92 -11.18
CA GLU A 170 -31.78 -16.74 -9.80
C GLU A 170 -31.20 -17.86 -8.91
N GLU A 171 -30.13 -17.57 -8.19
CA GLU A 171 -29.74 -18.32 -6.99
C GLU A 171 -29.51 -17.32 -5.86
N ALA A 172 -30.30 -17.48 -4.81
CA ALA A 172 -30.35 -16.64 -3.64
C ALA A 172 -29.01 -16.69 -2.86
N VAL A 173 -28.25 -15.58 -2.89
CA VAL A 173 -27.11 -15.34 -2.00
C VAL A 173 -27.61 -14.47 -0.85
N PRO A 174 -27.31 -14.80 0.43
CA PRO A 174 -27.79 -14.03 1.56
C PRO A 174 -27.17 -12.63 1.57
N GLU A 175 -28.04 -11.61 1.66
CA GLU A 175 -27.67 -10.20 1.80
C GLU A 175 -26.76 -9.95 3.01
N LYS A 176 -25.53 -9.49 2.74
CA LYS A 176 -24.80 -8.69 3.72
C LYS A 176 -24.97 -7.22 3.37
N PRO A 177 -25.35 -6.35 4.31
CA PRO A 177 -25.51 -4.93 4.04
C PRO A 177 -24.14 -4.30 3.77
N SER A 178 -23.89 -3.90 2.52
CA SER A 178 -22.66 -3.18 2.13
C SER A 178 -22.79 -1.69 2.45
N ALA A 179 -22.48 -1.29 3.68
CA ALA A 179 -22.40 0.13 4.07
C ALA A 179 -21.34 0.90 3.26
N CYS A 180 -20.31 0.19 2.77
CA CYS A 180 -19.19 0.78 2.04
C CYS A 180 -19.56 1.45 0.71
N PHE A 181 -20.54 0.92 -0.02
CA PHE A 181 -20.93 1.49 -1.32
C PHE A 181 -21.80 2.73 -1.24
N GLY A 182 -22.44 2.99 -0.11
CA GLY A 182 -23.27 4.18 0.09
C GLY A 182 -22.46 5.49 0.13
N TRP A 183 -21.26 5.45 0.68
CA TRP A 183 -20.39 6.61 0.84
C TRP A 183 -19.69 7.01 -0.47
N LEU A 184 -19.33 6.05 -1.30
CA LEU A 184 -18.76 6.34 -2.62
C LEU A 184 -19.72 7.12 -3.53
N ARG A 185 -21.03 6.95 -3.37
CA ARG A 185 -22.03 7.75 -4.09
C ARG A 185 -22.12 9.21 -3.62
N ALA A 186 -21.86 9.48 -2.35
CA ALA A 186 -21.92 10.83 -1.79
C ALA A 186 -20.70 11.70 -2.13
N LEU A 187 -19.57 11.09 -2.49
CA LEU A 187 -18.35 11.80 -2.91
C LEU A 187 -18.37 12.18 -4.40
N TRP A 188 -19.36 11.72 -5.17
CA TRP A 188 -19.46 11.88 -6.63
C TRP A 188 -20.75 12.60 -7.07
N SER A 189 -21.54 13.11 -6.16
CA SER A 189 -22.67 14.02 -6.40
C SER A 189 -22.28 15.46 -6.08
#